data_79e1e6480fbe03a95563842c4ffa3510
#
_entry.id   79e1e6480fbe03a95563842c4ffa3510
#
_cell.length_a   1.000
_cell.length_b   1.000
_cell.length_c   1.000
_cell.angle_alpha   90.00
_cell.angle_beta   90.00
_cell.angle_gamma   90.00
#
_symmetry.space_group_name_H-M   'P 1'
#
loop_
_entity.id
_entity.type
_entity.pdbx_description
1 polymer ?
#
loop_
_entity_poly.entity_id
_entity_poly.type
_entity_poly.pdbx_seq_one_letter_code
_entity_poly.pdbx_strand_id
1 'polypeptide(L)'
;MRLLTRLLSVLCLLAAAVPAAFGHSAGEEMSSAAAAFLGSLKADQKAKATFGFDDAERTNWIFVPAARKGLPLKEMNPGQRHFAQAILSVALSGRGHMKAEQIMALEQLLLEIEQGSGPKRDAENYFVSIFGTPDAKGTWGFRWEGHHLSLNFTLVNGELVSSTPSFFASNPGKIKEGQPGLVGFELLRYEDDLGRQLAKSLTAEQRKQGFLSKDPYKDIVTGNKQKADGLIKHKGIAATALTTEQKQMLGKIIFEYVSRTRPDFAARELTAIDAVKDSLVFAWNGGLEVGEPHYYSIQGPTFLF
;
A
#
# COMPACT_ATOMS: atom_id res chain seq x y z
N MET A 1 42.84 18.91 -64.22
CA MET A 1 41.96 20.07 -64.08
C MET A 1 40.69 19.63 -63.38
N ARG A 2 40.43 20.10 -62.25
CA ARG A 2 39.32 20.18 -61.30
C ARG A 2 39.68 19.62 -59.91
N LEU A 3 40.11 20.55 -59.06
CA LEU A 3 40.18 20.37 -57.62
C LEU A 3 38.78 20.11 -57.06
N LEU A 4 38.64 19.00 -56.27
CA LEU A 4 37.52 18.85 -55.36
C LEU A 4 38.03 18.99 -53.93
N THR A 5 37.73 20.14 -53.41
CA THR A 5 37.95 20.54 -52.03
C THR A 5 37.09 19.66 -51.11
N ARG A 6 37.71 18.86 -50.23
CA ARG A 6 37.01 18.16 -49.14
C ARG A 6 36.90 19.11 -47.94
N LEU A 7 35.69 19.56 -47.68
CA LEU A 7 35.34 20.16 -46.38
C LEU A 7 35.15 19.03 -45.36
N LEU A 8 36.08 18.90 -44.45
CA LEU A 8 35.89 18.16 -43.23
C LEU A 8 35.05 19.02 -42.24
N SER A 9 33.79 18.68 -42.11
CA SER A 9 32.94 19.23 -41.03
C SER A 9 33.27 18.48 -39.76
N VAL A 10 34.02 19.12 -38.87
CA VAL A 10 34.23 18.66 -37.50
C VAL A 10 32.94 18.97 -36.72
N LEU A 11 32.07 17.98 -36.54
CA LEU A 11 30.92 18.05 -35.67
C LEU A 11 31.42 17.88 -34.23
N CYS A 12 31.67 18.94 -33.52
CA CYS A 12 31.89 18.93 -32.07
C CYS A 12 30.56 18.52 -31.41
N LEU A 13 30.44 17.22 -31.03
CA LEU A 13 29.44 16.79 -30.06
C LEU A 13 29.81 17.41 -28.71
N LEU A 14 29.20 18.53 -28.38
CA LEU A 14 29.07 18.97 -27.01
C LEU A 14 28.17 17.98 -26.28
N ALA A 15 28.77 17.00 -25.63
CA ALA A 15 28.10 16.22 -24.61
C ALA A 15 27.74 17.18 -23.49
N ALA A 16 26.56 17.75 -23.54
CA ALA A 16 25.98 18.44 -22.41
C ALA A 16 25.84 17.39 -21.31
N ALA A 17 26.76 17.42 -20.34
CA ALA A 17 26.58 16.71 -19.07
C ALA A 17 25.31 17.30 -18.43
N VAL A 18 24.18 16.66 -18.66
CA VAL A 18 22.96 16.95 -17.89
C VAL A 18 23.37 16.64 -16.44
N PRO A 19 23.41 17.63 -15.54
CA PRO A 19 23.66 17.31 -14.15
C PRO A 19 22.60 16.31 -13.75
N ALA A 20 22.99 15.11 -13.31
CA ALA A 20 22.09 14.19 -12.66
C ALA A 20 21.46 15.01 -11.53
N ALA A 21 20.19 15.34 -11.68
CA ALA A 21 19.44 15.93 -10.59
C ALA A 21 19.52 14.88 -9.47
N PHE A 22 20.37 15.12 -8.49
CA PHE A 22 20.40 14.34 -7.27
C PHE A 22 19.05 14.58 -6.59
N GLY A 23 18.05 13.79 -6.95
CA GLY A 23 16.80 13.70 -6.20
C GLY A 23 17.17 13.32 -4.77
N HIS A 24 16.55 13.95 -3.79
CA HIS A 24 16.71 13.56 -2.40
C HIS A 24 16.41 12.08 -2.23
N SER A 25 17.16 11.39 -1.37
CA SER A 25 16.90 10.00 -1.05
C SER A 25 15.55 9.85 -0.34
N ALA A 26 14.95 8.66 -0.40
CA ALA A 26 13.73 8.37 0.34
C ALA A 26 13.84 8.77 1.82
N GLY A 27 14.98 8.47 2.43
CA GLY A 27 15.24 8.81 3.83
C GLY A 27 15.28 10.32 4.07
N GLU A 28 15.88 11.11 3.18
CA GLU A 28 15.91 12.57 3.29
C GLU A 28 14.51 13.18 3.14
N GLU A 29 13.75 12.76 2.14
CA GLU A 29 12.38 13.28 1.93
C GLU A 29 11.45 12.89 3.07
N MET A 30 11.45 11.64 3.47
CA MET A 30 10.56 11.14 4.53
C MET A 30 10.94 11.71 5.90
N SER A 31 12.25 11.80 6.23
CA SER A 31 12.70 12.39 7.50
C SER A 31 12.40 13.88 7.56
N SER A 32 12.59 14.61 6.47
CA SER A 32 12.26 16.05 6.39
C SER A 32 10.77 16.30 6.57
N ALA A 33 9.90 15.51 5.92
CA ALA A 33 8.46 15.61 6.07
C ALA A 33 8.02 15.30 7.51
N ALA A 34 8.56 14.22 8.12
CA ALA A 34 8.26 13.85 9.49
C ALA A 34 8.78 14.88 10.51
N ALA A 35 9.97 15.45 10.30
CA ALA A 35 10.52 16.51 11.13
C ALA A 35 9.67 17.81 11.05
N ALA A 36 9.23 18.20 9.85
CA ALA A 36 8.35 19.35 9.65
C ALA A 36 7.00 19.14 10.37
N PHE A 37 6.42 17.94 10.26
CA PHE A 37 5.22 17.58 11.01
C PHE A 37 5.42 17.72 12.53
N LEU A 38 6.44 17.06 13.09
CA LEU A 38 6.73 17.13 14.52
C LEU A 38 7.06 18.55 15.01
N GLY A 39 7.71 19.36 14.15
CA GLY A 39 8.02 20.76 14.44
C GLY A 39 6.78 21.66 14.47
N SER A 40 5.69 21.28 13.81
CA SER A 40 4.43 22.02 13.78
C SER A 40 3.53 21.74 14.99
N LEU A 41 3.82 20.68 15.75
CA LEU A 41 2.99 20.21 16.84
C LEU A 41 3.23 20.97 18.15
N LYS A 42 2.16 21.16 18.93
CA LYS A 42 2.25 21.55 20.32
C LYS A 42 2.83 20.41 21.16
N ALA A 43 3.32 20.71 22.37
CA ALA A 43 3.97 19.72 23.24
C ALA A 43 3.07 18.51 23.55
N ASP A 44 1.80 18.74 23.84
CA ASP A 44 0.80 17.71 24.13
C ASP A 44 0.48 16.85 22.89
N GLN A 45 0.38 17.47 21.71
CA GLN A 45 0.18 16.76 20.46
C GLN A 45 1.42 15.92 20.09
N LYS A 46 2.61 16.49 20.28
CA LYS A 46 3.87 15.79 20.04
C LYS A 46 4.01 14.56 20.93
N ALA A 47 3.64 14.68 22.20
CA ALA A 47 3.64 13.54 23.14
C ALA A 47 2.70 12.41 22.70
N LYS A 48 1.56 12.72 22.04
CA LYS A 48 0.66 11.72 21.46
C LYS A 48 1.24 11.08 20.20
N ALA A 49 1.96 11.84 19.38
CA ALA A 49 2.45 11.41 18.08
C ALA A 49 3.75 10.60 18.14
N THR A 50 4.52 10.65 19.23
CA THR A 50 5.89 10.10 19.29
C THR A 50 6.02 8.94 20.26
N PHE A 51 6.76 7.92 19.83
CA PHE A 51 7.05 6.69 20.58
C PHE A 51 8.53 6.33 20.40
N GLY A 52 9.10 5.56 21.33
CA GLY A 52 10.39 4.91 21.10
C GLY A 52 10.33 3.96 19.90
N PHE A 53 11.45 3.77 19.20
CA PHE A 53 11.46 2.84 18.07
C PHE A 53 11.14 1.40 18.50
N ASP A 54 11.56 0.99 19.68
CA ASP A 54 11.31 -0.34 20.24
C ASP A 54 10.02 -0.42 21.07
N ASP A 55 9.21 0.64 21.08
CA ASP A 55 7.91 0.61 21.77
C ASP A 55 7.00 -0.47 21.16
N ALA A 56 6.33 -1.24 22.00
CA ALA A 56 5.41 -2.29 21.60
C ALA A 56 4.27 -1.75 20.69
N GLU A 57 3.95 -0.46 20.82
CA GLU A 57 2.95 0.20 19.97
C GLU A 57 3.34 0.15 18.47
N ARG A 58 4.63 0.09 18.13
CA ARG A 58 5.08 0.02 16.72
C ARG A 58 4.52 -1.19 15.99
N THR A 59 4.29 -2.29 16.67
CA THR A 59 3.73 -3.52 16.08
C THR A 59 2.25 -3.75 16.46
N ASN A 60 1.65 -2.84 17.22
CA ASN A 60 0.25 -2.90 17.64
C ASN A 60 -0.66 -2.18 16.63
N TRP A 61 -0.70 -2.69 15.39
CA TRP A 61 -1.52 -2.12 14.34
C TRP A 61 -2.95 -2.69 14.35
N ILE A 62 -3.92 -1.88 13.92
CA ILE A 62 -5.33 -2.27 13.90
C ILE A 62 -6.08 -1.54 12.77
N PHE A 63 -7.06 -2.22 12.14
CA PHE A 63 -7.79 -1.70 10.99
C PHE A 63 -9.32 -1.61 11.19
N VAL A 64 -9.83 -2.09 12.33
CA VAL A 64 -11.25 -2.03 12.70
C VAL A 64 -11.56 -0.77 13.52
N PRO A 65 -12.83 -0.36 13.67
CA PRO A 65 -13.21 0.72 14.58
C PRO A 65 -12.81 0.37 16.02
N ALA A 66 -11.78 1.03 16.54
CA ALA A 66 -11.27 0.84 17.91
C ALA A 66 -10.51 2.08 18.40
N ALA A 67 -10.24 2.15 19.69
CA ALA A 67 -9.32 3.13 20.26
C ALA A 67 -7.89 2.87 19.75
N ARG A 68 -7.18 3.94 19.40
CA ARG A 68 -5.80 3.91 18.89
C ARG A 68 -4.93 4.89 19.63
N LYS A 69 -3.64 4.63 19.64
CA LYS A 69 -2.62 5.61 20.00
C LYS A 69 -2.16 6.38 18.77
N GLY A 70 -1.44 7.45 18.95
CA GLY A 70 -1.05 8.39 17.91
C GLY A 70 -1.84 9.70 18.00
N LEU A 71 -1.50 10.66 17.16
CA LEU A 71 -2.19 11.94 17.07
C LEU A 71 -3.27 11.87 15.99
N PRO A 72 -4.58 11.99 16.30
CA PRO A 72 -5.63 11.95 15.31
C PRO A 72 -5.72 13.26 14.51
N LEU A 73 -6.12 13.17 13.23
CA LEU A 73 -6.25 14.34 12.34
C LEU A 73 -7.21 15.39 12.93
N LYS A 74 -8.27 14.98 13.60
CA LYS A 74 -9.24 15.89 14.23
C LYS A 74 -8.66 16.77 15.33
N GLU A 75 -7.53 16.40 15.92
CA GLU A 75 -6.84 17.23 16.91
C GLU A 75 -5.79 18.16 16.27
N MET A 76 -5.64 18.13 14.95
CA MET A 76 -4.70 18.94 14.18
C MET A 76 -5.39 20.16 13.57
N ASN A 77 -4.72 21.31 13.58
CA ASN A 77 -5.13 22.44 12.78
C ASN A 77 -4.82 22.20 11.28
N PRO A 78 -5.35 23.03 10.34
CA PRO A 78 -5.15 22.81 8.91
C PRO A 78 -3.67 22.75 8.47
N GLY A 79 -2.79 23.56 9.05
CA GLY A 79 -1.35 23.54 8.76
C GLY A 79 -0.69 22.23 9.22
N GLN A 80 -1.04 21.74 10.40
CA GLN A 80 -0.55 20.45 10.92
C GLN A 80 -1.03 19.28 10.08
N ARG A 81 -2.29 19.31 9.62
CA ARG A 81 -2.83 18.29 8.69
C ARG A 81 -2.06 18.29 7.37
N HIS A 82 -1.72 19.47 6.85
CA HIS A 82 -0.91 19.59 5.63
C HIS A 82 0.46 18.90 5.80
N PHE A 83 1.16 19.14 6.92
CA PHE A 83 2.43 18.45 7.21
C PHE A 83 2.25 16.93 7.41
N ALA A 84 1.18 16.50 8.06
CA ALA A 84 0.86 15.07 8.18
C ALA A 84 0.66 14.44 6.80
N GLN A 85 -0.12 15.08 5.92
CA GLN A 85 -0.34 14.63 4.55
C GLN A 85 0.95 14.58 3.72
N ALA A 86 1.90 15.49 3.96
CA ALA A 86 3.20 15.46 3.30
C ALA A 86 3.96 14.17 3.62
N ILE A 87 3.90 13.65 4.88
CA ILE A 87 4.52 12.36 5.22
C ILE A 87 3.90 11.22 4.40
N LEU A 88 2.58 11.21 4.27
CA LEU A 88 1.87 10.18 3.51
C LEU A 88 2.21 10.27 2.01
N SER A 89 2.29 11.49 1.47
CA SER A 89 2.62 11.74 0.06
C SER A 89 4.02 11.28 -0.34
N VAL A 90 5.02 11.42 0.55
CA VAL A 90 6.39 10.98 0.23
C VAL A 90 6.59 9.47 0.40
N ALA A 91 5.69 8.79 1.10
CA ALA A 91 5.74 7.35 1.32
C ALA A 91 4.98 6.53 0.27
N LEU A 92 3.97 7.13 -0.34
CA LEU A 92 3.09 6.48 -1.31
C LEU A 92 3.34 7.01 -2.73
N SER A 93 2.94 6.23 -3.71
CA SER A 93 2.71 6.74 -5.06
C SER A 93 1.47 7.64 -5.09
N GLY A 94 1.32 8.44 -6.15
CA GLY A 94 0.09 9.22 -6.33
C GLY A 94 -1.18 8.35 -6.29
N ARG A 95 -1.11 7.14 -6.83
CA ARG A 95 -2.21 6.16 -6.78
C ARG A 95 -2.48 5.66 -5.36
N GLY A 96 -1.43 5.29 -4.62
CA GLY A 96 -1.56 4.84 -3.23
C GLY A 96 -2.09 5.94 -2.33
N HIS A 97 -1.61 7.16 -2.51
CA HIS A 97 -2.09 8.33 -1.78
C HIS A 97 -3.57 8.59 -2.04
N MET A 98 -3.99 8.61 -3.34
CA MET A 98 -5.41 8.75 -3.69
C MET A 98 -6.29 7.67 -3.05
N LYS A 99 -5.86 6.40 -3.06
CA LYS A 99 -6.62 5.32 -2.40
C LYS A 99 -6.75 5.55 -0.90
N ALA A 100 -5.69 5.98 -0.22
CA ALA A 100 -5.73 6.29 1.21
C ALA A 100 -6.70 7.42 1.52
N GLU A 101 -6.66 8.52 0.76
CA GLU A 101 -7.59 9.65 0.89
C GLU A 101 -9.05 9.21 0.67
N GLN A 102 -9.30 8.40 -0.35
CA GLN A 102 -10.64 7.90 -0.65
C GLN A 102 -11.17 6.96 0.45
N ILE A 103 -10.32 6.13 1.07
CA ILE A 103 -10.71 5.31 2.22
C ILE A 103 -11.17 6.19 3.39
N MET A 104 -10.41 7.25 3.69
CA MET A 104 -10.78 8.19 4.73
C MET A 104 -12.09 8.91 4.42
N ALA A 105 -12.29 9.32 3.17
CA ALA A 105 -13.51 9.99 2.73
C ALA A 105 -14.75 9.07 2.78
N LEU A 106 -14.60 7.76 2.59
CA LEU A 106 -15.71 6.79 2.69
C LEU A 106 -16.33 6.74 4.10
N GLU A 107 -15.62 7.14 5.15
CA GLU A 107 -16.22 7.25 6.50
C GLU A 107 -17.39 8.24 6.54
N GLN A 108 -17.30 9.35 5.78
CA GLN A 108 -18.41 10.29 5.68
C GLN A 108 -19.62 9.68 4.95
N LEU A 109 -19.37 8.93 3.87
CA LEU A 109 -20.44 8.23 3.16
C LEU A 109 -21.10 7.15 4.04
N LEU A 110 -20.31 6.42 4.83
CA LEU A 110 -20.84 5.43 5.77
C LEU A 110 -21.71 6.09 6.84
N LEU A 111 -21.29 7.25 7.35
CA LEU A 111 -22.10 8.02 8.31
C LEU A 111 -23.48 8.36 7.74
N GLU A 112 -23.53 8.77 6.46
CA GLU A 112 -24.77 9.10 5.75
C GLU A 112 -25.64 7.86 5.51
N ILE A 113 -25.07 6.75 5.04
CA ILE A 113 -25.79 5.50 4.75
C ILE A 113 -26.30 4.85 6.04
N GLU A 114 -25.49 4.78 7.07
CA GLU A 114 -25.82 4.11 8.33
C GLU A 114 -26.75 4.95 9.23
N GLN A 115 -26.92 6.24 8.96
CA GLN A 115 -27.79 7.15 9.71
C GLN A 115 -27.57 7.06 11.24
N GLY A 116 -26.33 6.84 11.66
CA GLY A 116 -25.95 6.70 13.06
C GLY A 116 -26.23 5.33 13.70
N SER A 117 -26.71 4.34 12.95
CA SER A 117 -26.97 2.98 13.46
C SER A 117 -25.70 2.11 13.59
N GLY A 118 -24.59 2.52 12.96
CA GLY A 118 -23.29 1.84 12.97
C GLY A 118 -22.33 2.36 14.03
N PRO A 119 -21.06 1.91 13.99
CA PRO A 119 -20.00 2.51 14.77
C PRO A 119 -19.84 4.01 14.47
N LYS A 120 -19.31 4.77 15.43
CA LYS A 120 -19.06 6.20 15.20
C LYS A 120 -18.11 6.39 14.01
N ARG A 121 -18.63 6.91 12.91
CA ARG A 121 -17.89 7.25 11.70
C ARG A 121 -17.29 8.64 11.80
N ASP A 122 -16.03 8.80 11.41
CA ASP A 122 -15.33 10.08 11.50
C ASP A 122 -14.13 10.04 10.54
N ALA A 123 -14.25 10.76 9.42
CA ALA A 123 -13.19 10.86 8.41
C ALA A 123 -11.88 11.49 8.93
N GLU A 124 -11.92 12.15 10.10
CA GLU A 124 -10.75 12.73 10.77
C GLU A 124 -10.21 11.83 11.90
N ASN A 125 -10.77 10.63 12.10
CA ASN A 125 -10.32 9.67 13.11
C ASN A 125 -9.23 8.74 12.57
N TYR A 126 -8.25 9.35 11.90
CA TYR A 126 -7.02 8.69 11.42
C TYR A 126 -5.84 9.25 12.19
N PHE A 127 -4.93 8.39 12.58
CA PHE A 127 -3.88 8.64 13.55
C PHE A 127 -2.50 8.58 12.91
N VAL A 128 -1.64 9.52 13.28
CA VAL A 128 -0.23 9.54 12.89
C VAL A 128 0.62 9.21 14.10
N SER A 129 1.50 8.22 13.95
CA SER A 129 2.47 7.81 14.98
C SER A 129 3.87 7.78 14.37
N ILE A 130 4.83 8.38 15.06
CA ILE A 130 6.25 8.39 14.69
C ILE A 130 6.99 7.54 15.72
N PHE A 131 7.78 6.59 15.27
CA PHE A 131 8.55 5.65 16.08
C PHE A 131 10.05 5.91 15.93
N GLY A 132 10.72 6.29 17.01
CA GLY A 132 12.09 6.78 16.98
C GLY A 132 12.18 8.25 16.55
N THR A 133 13.39 8.68 16.20
CA THR A 133 13.64 10.07 15.77
C THR A 133 13.82 10.10 14.26
N PRO A 134 12.99 10.86 13.52
CA PRO A 134 13.18 11.02 12.07
C PRO A 134 14.59 11.58 11.76
N ASP A 135 15.37 10.81 11.05
CA ASP A 135 16.73 11.14 10.66
C ASP A 135 17.04 10.51 9.29
N ALA A 136 17.75 11.24 8.44
CA ALA A 136 18.12 10.78 7.10
C ALA A 136 19.04 9.55 7.11
N LYS A 137 19.74 9.28 8.21
CA LYS A 137 20.68 8.16 8.38
C LYS A 137 20.35 7.27 9.59
N GLY A 138 19.29 7.61 10.32
CA GLY A 138 18.87 6.89 11.51
C GLY A 138 17.97 5.68 11.22
N THR A 139 17.53 5.06 12.31
CA THR A 139 16.48 4.04 12.29
C THR A 139 15.22 4.62 12.94
N TRP A 140 14.16 4.70 12.17
CA TRP A 140 12.87 5.23 12.61
C TRP A 140 11.75 4.70 11.73
N GLY A 141 10.52 5.00 12.09
CA GLY A 141 9.37 4.62 11.30
C GLY A 141 8.17 5.48 11.58
N PHE A 142 7.10 5.25 10.83
CA PHE A 142 5.82 5.87 11.11
C PHE A 142 4.66 4.96 10.73
N ARG A 143 3.51 5.23 11.34
CA ARG A 143 2.24 4.59 11.02
C ARG A 143 1.19 5.65 10.75
N TRP A 144 0.42 5.43 9.69
CA TRP A 144 -0.82 6.12 9.39
C TRP A 144 -1.97 5.13 9.51
N GLU A 145 -2.88 5.33 10.44
CA GLU A 145 -3.84 4.29 10.79
C GLU A 145 -5.22 4.84 11.12
N GLY A 146 -6.26 4.15 10.68
CA GLY A 146 -7.65 4.39 11.02
C GLY A 146 -8.52 3.21 10.63
N HIS A 147 -9.83 3.41 10.55
CA HIS A 147 -10.73 2.38 10.05
C HIS A 147 -10.40 2.08 8.58
N HIS A 148 -10.24 0.80 8.24
CA HIS A 148 -9.94 0.30 6.91
C HIS A 148 -8.60 0.76 6.28
N LEU A 149 -7.74 1.42 7.03
CA LEU A 149 -6.42 1.84 6.59
C LEU A 149 -5.39 1.62 7.71
N SER A 150 -4.31 0.92 7.42
CA SER A 150 -3.14 0.86 8.29
C SER A 150 -1.87 0.73 7.47
N LEU A 151 -1.06 1.78 7.46
CA LEU A 151 0.15 1.90 6.67
C LEU A 151 1.34 2.06 7.61
N ASN A 152 2.29 1.15 7.52
CA ASN A 152 3.42 1.07 8.43
C ASN A 152 4.71 1.13 7.63
N PHE A 153 5.60 2.05 7.98
CA PHE A 153 6.86 2.27 7.27
C PHE A 153 8.03 2.22 8.23
N THR A 154 9.11 1.58 7.81
CA THR A 154 10.36 1.53 8.57
C THR A 154 11.52 1.94 7.68
N LEU A 155 12.33 2.87 8.17
CA LEU A 155 13.55 3.35 7.53
C LEU A 155 14.77 2.95 8.36
N VAL A 156 15.83 2.56 7.67
CA VAL A 156 17.14 2.23 8.26
C VAL A 156 18.23 2.83 7.39
N ASN A 157 19.10 3.62 7.96
CA ASN A 157 20.22 4.27 7.26
C ASN A 157 19.78 5.05 5.99
N GLY A 158 18.63 5.72 6.05
CA GLY A 158 18.11 6.52 4.95
C GLY A 158 17.38 5.73 3.86
N GLU A 159 17.20 4.42 4.02
CA GLU A 159 16.45 3.59 3.10
C GLU A 159 15.12 3.16 3.70
N LEU A 160 14.05 3.22 2.91
CA LEU A 160 12.80 2.57 3.25
C LEU A 160 12.98 1.06 3.12
N VAL A 161 13.05 0.36 4.25
CA VAL A 161 13.30 -1.10 4.29
C VAL A 161 12.01 -1.91 4.41
N SER A 162 10.92 -1.31 4.88
CA SER A 162 9.61 -1.98 4.98
C SER A 162 8.47 -0.98 4.82
N SER A 163 7.43 -1.39 4.08
CA SER A 163 6.14 -0.72 3.97
C SER A 163 5.00 -1.62 4.49
N THR A 164 5.30 -2.56 5.38
CA THR A 164 4.33 -3.56 5.87
C THR A 164 4.24 -3.56 7.40
N PRO A 165 3.05 -3.96 7.95
CA PRO A 165 1.80 -4.28 7.27
C PRO A 165 1.26 -3.10 6.45
N SER A 166 0.72 -3.40 5.26
CA SER A 166 0.11 -2.40 4.38
C SER A 166 -1.34 -2.82 4.11
N PHE A 167 -2.26 -2.17 4.80
CA PHE A 167 -3.67 -2.51 4.79
C PHE A 167 -4.50 -1.40 4.17
N PHE A 168 -5.22 -1.73 3.11
CA PHE A 168 -6.20 -0.90 2.43
C PHE A 168 -7.49 -1.71 2.31
N ALA A 169 -8.60 -1.21 2.85
CA ALA A 169 -9.90 -1.82 2.69
C ALA A 169 -10.96 -0.77 2.31
N SER A 170 -12.08 -1.23 1.82
CA SER A 170 -13.20 -0.37 1.42
C SER A 170 -14.51 -0.89 2.00
N ASN A 171 -15.24 -0.02 2.65
CA ASN A 171 -16.62 -0.24 3.03
C ASN A 171 -17.44 1.01 2.66
N PRO A 172 -18.48 0.86 1.80
CA PRO A 172 -18.84 -0.37 1.08
C PRO A 172 -17.77 -0.77 0.04
N GLY A 173 -17.70 -2.04 -0.31
CA GLY A 173 -16.88 -2.52 -1.42
C GLY A 173 -17.31 -1.91 -2.75
N LYS A 174 -18.64 -1.80 -2.94
CA LYS A 174 -19.31 -1.08 -4.03
C LYS A 174 -20.39 -0.18 -3.48
N ILE A 175 -20.37 1.09 -3.86
CA ILE A 175 -21.38 2.06 -3.45
C ILE A 175 -22.68 1.76 -4.21
N LYS A 176 -23.72 1.34 -3.49
CA LYS A 176 -25.05 0.99 -4.07
C LYS A 176 -26.06 2.11 -3.93
N GLU A 177 -25.90 2.96 -2.93
CA GLU A 177 -26.81 4.04 -2.56
C GLU A 177 -26.06 5.23 -1.98
N GLY A 178 -26.75 6.34 -1.73
CA GLY A 178 -26.17 7.58 -1.22
C GLY A 178 -26.03 8.63 -2.32
N GLN A 179 -24.90 9.32 -2.38
CA GLN A 179 -24.66 10.40 -3.35
C GLN A 179 -24.71 9.89 -4.80
N PRO A 180 -25.61 10.40 -5.68
CA PRO A 180 -25.84 9.86 -7.02
C PRO A 180 -24.56 9.75 -7.88
N GLY A 181 -23.63 10.70 -7.75
CA GLY A 181 -22.36 10.70 -8.48
C GLY A 181 -21.37 9.62 -8.05
N LEU A 182 -21.61 8.94 -6.92
CA LEU A 182 -20.74 7.89 -6.38
C LEU A 182 -21.34 6.49 -6.56
N VAL A 183 -22.62 6.37 -6.93
CA VAL A 183 -23.24 5.04 -7.12
C VAL A 183 -22.53 4.27 -8.22
N GLY A 184 -22.15 3.04 -7.92
CA GLY A 184 -21.37 2.17 -8.79
C GLY A 184 -19.86 2.25 -8.58
N PHE A 185 -19.35 3.20 -7.79
CA PHE A 185 -17.92 3.31 -7.50
C PHE A 185 -17.45 2.14 -6.64
N GLU A 186 -16.28 1.61 -6.98
CA GLU A 186 -15.58 0.53 -6.29
C GLU A 186 -14.11 0.91 -6.15
N LEU A 187 -13.67 1.23 -4.92
CA LEU A 187 -12.32 1.72 -4.66
C LEU A 187 -11.24 0.67 -4.98
N LEU A 188 -11.48 -0.58 -4.61
CA LEU A 188 -10.55 -1.70 -4.77
C LEU A 188 -10.95 -2.61 -5.94
N ARG A 189 -11.55 -2.02 -6.98
CA ARG A 189 -12.05 -2.76 -8.15
C ARG A 189 -10.95 -3.56 -8.87
N TYR A 190 -9.76 -2.98 -9.02
CA TYR A 190 -8.69 -3.64 -9.74
C TYR A 190 -8.16 -4.87 -8.99
N GLU A 191 -8.07 -4.79 -7.67
CA GLU A 191 -7.69 -5.92 -6.81
C GLU A 191 -8.71 -7.05 -6.92
N ASP A 192 -10.01 -6.72 -6.91
CA ASP A 192 -11.10 -7.69 -7.06
C ASP A 192 -11.12 -8.28 -8.47
N ASP A 193 -11.20 -7.46 -9.50
CA ASP A 193 -11.33 -7.88 -10.90
C ASP A 193 -10.15 -8.74 -11.36
N LEU A 194 -8.91 -8.34 -11.07
CA LEU A 194 -7.71 -9.06 -11.49
C LEU A 194 -7.60 -10.42 -10.79
N GLY A 195 -7.89 -10.49 -9.49
CA GLY A 195 -7.92 -11.74 -8.76
C GLY A 195 -8.95 -12.71 -9.34
N ARG A 196 -10.16 -12.23 -9.61
CA ARG A 196 -11.26 -12.98 -10.21
C ARG A 196 -10.94 -13.44 -11.64
N GLN A 197 -10.33 -12.58 -12.46
CA GLN A 197 -9.90 -12.93 -13.82
C GLN A 197 -8.89 -14.09 -13.80
N LEU A 198 -7.89 -14.04 -12.92
CA LEU A 198 -6.94 -15.13 -12.78
C LEU A 198 -7.66 -16.41 -12.33
N ALA A 199 -8.50 -16.35 -11.31
CA ALA A 199 -9.24 -17.53 -10.82
C ALA A 199 -10.15 -18.14 -11.91
N LYS A 200 -10.86 -17.30 -12.69
CA LYS A 200 -11.70 -17.75 -13.81
C LYS A 200 -10.90 -18.39 -14.93
N SER A 201 -9.68 -17.95 -15.20
CA SER A 201 -8.80 -18.47 -16.25
C SER A 201 -8.22 -19.86 -15.95
N LEU A 202 -8.27 -20.31 -14.68
CA LEU A 202 -7.74 -21.60 -14.30
C LEU A 202 -8.55 -22.74 -14.90
N THR A 203 -7.85 -23.73 -15.49
CA THR A 203 -8.45 -24.97 -15.98
C THR A 203 -9.04 -25.79 -14.81
N ALA A 204 -9.85 -26.81 -15.11
CA ALA A 204 -10.41 -27.70 -14.11
C ALA A 204 -9.33 -28.37 -13.23
N GLU A 205 -8.22 -28.79 -13.85
CA GLU A 205 -7.11 -29.41 -13.11
C GLU A 205 -6.35 -28.39 -12.24
N GLN A 206 -6.14 -27.17 -12.74
CA GLN A 206 -5.52 -26.09 -11.98
C GLN A 206 -6.39 -25.66 -10.79
N ARG A 207 -7.72 -25.64 -10.96
CA ARG A 207 -8.67 -25.33 -9.88
C ARG A 207 -8.63 -26.33 -8.74
N LYS A 208 -8.38 -27.63 -9.00
CA LYS A 208 -8.21 -28.63 -7.92
C LYS A 208 -7.07 -28.25 -6.96
N GLN A 209 -6.07 -27.54 -7.43
CA GLN A 209 -4.94 -27.08 -6.62
C GLN A 209 -5.17 -25.66 -6.08
N GLY A 210 -5.69 -24.75 -6.93
CA GLY A 210 -5.81 -23.33 -6.61
C GLY A 210 -7.03 -22.97 -5.76
N PHE A 211 -8.13 -23.74 -5.84
CA PHE A 211 -9.36 -23.50 -5.09
C PHE A 211 -9.36 -24.32 -3.80
N LEU A 212 -9.23 -23.64 -2.66
CA LEU A 212 -9.06 -24.31 -1.38
C LEU A 212 -10.40 -24.58 -0.68
N SER A 213 -11.43 -23.77 -0.93
CA SER A 213 -12.76 -23.89 -0.34
C SER A 213 -13.82 -23.24 -1.22
N LYS A 214 -15.07 -23.75 -1.12
CA LYS A 214 -16.25 -23.09 -1.68
C LYS A 214 -16.69 -21.89 -0.84
N ASP A 215 -16.33 -21.87 0.43
CA ASP A 215 -16.62 -20.78 1.34
C ASP A 215 -15.38 -19.91 1.52
N PRO A 216 -15.49 -18.59 1.41
CA PRO A 216 -14.39 -17.67 1.71
C PRO A 216 -14.10 -17.65 3.21
N TYR A 217 -12.92 -17.21 3.59
CA TYR A 217 -12.67 -16.89 4.99
C TYR A 217 -13.60 -15.76 5.43
N LYS A 218 -14.04 -15.81 6.69
CA LYS A 218 -14.95 -14.82 7.28
C LYS A 218 -14.28 -13.46 7.50
N ASP A 219 -12.96 -13.49 7.66
CA ASP A 219 -12.13 -12.30 7.90
C ASP A 219 -10.71 -12.53 7.37
N ILE A 220 -9.86 -11.53 7.45
CA ILE A 220 -8.47 -11.58 7.03
C ILE A 220 -7.73 -12.59 7.92
N VAL A 221 -7.14 -13.64 7.30
CA VAL A 221 -6.51 -14.76 8.02
C VAL A 221 -5.38 -14.28 8.95
N THR A 222 -4.63 -13.27 8.54
CA THR A 222 -3.57 -12.70 9.36
C THR A 222 -4.08 -11.84 10.51
N GLY A 223 -5.33 -11.34 10.44
CA GLY A 223 -5.85 -10.36 11.39
C GLY A 223 -4.90 -9.17 11.52
N ASN A 224 -4.71 -8.69 12.73
CA ASN A 224 -3.74 -7.65 13.09
C ASN A 224 -2.46 -8.21 13.74
N LYS A 225 -2.07 -9.45 13.42
CA LYS A 225 -0.87 -10.07 14.00
C LYS A 225 0.39 -9.37 13.52
N GLN A 226 1.42 -9.40 14.37
CA GLN A 226 2.72 -8.78 14.08
C GLN A 226 3.49 -9.49 12.96
N LYS A 227 3.26 -10.79 12.76
CA LYS A 227 3.90 -11.62 11.75
C LYS A 227 2.87 -12.47 11.03
N ALA A 228 3.06 -12.64 9.73
CA ALA A 228 2.25 -13.53 8.89
C ALA A 228 2.74 -15.00 8.91
N ASP A 229 3.89 -15.27 9.54
CA ASP A 229 4.49 -16.61 9.58
C ASP A 229 3.54 -17.66 10.13
N GLY A 230 3.41 -18.77 9.40
CA GLY A 230 2.62 -19.93 9.79
C GLY A 230 1.11 -19.71 9.80
N LEU A 231 0.62 -18.52 9.52
CA LEU A 231 -0.82 -18.21 9.48
C LEU A 231 -1.50 -18.71 8.22
N ILE A 232 -0.81 -18.67 7.09
CA ILE A 232 -1.24 -19.28 5.83
C ILE A 232 -0.19 -20.34 5.47
N LYS A 233 -0.63 -21.59 5.35
CA LYS A 233 0.22 -22.63 4.77
C LYS A 233 0.33 -22.35 3.28
N HIS A 234 1.50 -22.62 2.68
CA HIS A 234 1.73 -22.57 1.24
C HIS A 234 0.80 -23.57 0.52
N LYS A 235 -0.48 -23.24 0.43
CA LYS A 235 -1.50 -24.01 -0.27
C LYS A 235 -2.03 -23.19 -1.42
N GLY A 236 -2.24 -23.83 -2.54
CA GLY A 236 -2.73 -23.21 -3.76
C GLY A 236 -2.03 -23.77 -4.98
N ILE A 237 -2.23 -23.14 -6.11
CA ILE A 237 -1.54 -23.49 -7.34
C ILE A 237 -0.17 -22.77 -7.41
N ALA A 238 0.89 -23.53 -7.66
CA ALA A 238 2.20 -22.98 -7.86
C ALA A 238 2.28 -22.13 -9.17
N ALA A 239 2.98 -21.04 -9.16
CA ALA A 239 3.15 -20.19 -10.34
C ALA A 239 3.78 -20.96 -11.51
N THR A 240 4.61 -21.96 -11.25
CA THR A 240 5.19 -22.85 -12.29
C THR A 240 4.15 -23.67 -13.04
N ALA A 241 2.98 -23.92 -12.45
CA ALA A 241 1.87 -24.64 -13.07
C ALA A 241 0.90 -23.72 -13.84
N LEU A 242 1.13 -22.42 -13.85
CA LEU A 242 0.35 -21.41 -14.60
C LEU A 242 0.86 -21.28 -16.04
N THR A 243 -0.07 -20.98 -16.97
CA THR A 243 0.29 -20.59 -18.34
C THR A 243 0.99 -19.22 -18.35
N THR A 244 1.56 -18.84 -19.49
CA THR A 244 2.20 -17.52 -19.67
C THR A 244 1.21 -16.38 -19.39
N GLU A 245 -0.02 -16.49 -19.90
CA GLU A 245 -1.09 -15.50 -19.74
C GLU A 245 -1.52 -15.40 -18.28
N GLN A 246 -1.64 -16.54 -17.59
CA GLN A 246 -1.98 -16.58 -16.17
C GLN A 246 -0.85 -15.99 -15.29
N LYS A 247 0.42 -16.23 -15.63
CA LYS A 247 1.57 -15.58 -14.97
C LYS A 247 1.56 -14.07 -15.16
N GLN A 248 1.17 -13.59 -16.36
CA GLN A 248 1.01 -12.15 -16.60
C GLN A 248 -0.13 -11.55 -15.74
N MET A 249 -1.26 -12.27 -15.60
CA MET A 249 -2.34 -11.84 -14.69
C MET A 249 -1.86 -11.78 -13.23
N LEU A 250 -1.15 -12.81 -12.77
CA LEU A 250 -0.54 -12.84 -11.44
C LEU A 250 0.39 -11.64 -11.21
N GLY A 251 1.25 -11.33 -12.20
CA GLY A 251 2.12 -10.16 -12.17
C GLY A 251 1.36 -8.84 -12.08
N LYS A 252 0.22 -8.71 -12.78
CA LYS A 252 -0.63 -7.51 -12.70
C LYS A 252 -1.24 -7.33 -11.30
N ILE A 253 -1.68 -8.43 -10.66
CA ILE A 253 -2.18 -8.37 -9.28
C ILE A 253 -1.07 -7.89 -8.34
N ILE A 254 0.11 -8.50 -8.42
CA ILE A 254 1.27 -8.12 -7.59
C ILE A 254 1.60 -6.63 -7.78
N PHE A 255 1.64 -6.18 -9.05
CA PHE A 255 1.88 -4.78 -9.38
C PHE A 255 0.83 -3.85 -8.74
N GLU A 256 -0.45 -4.24 -8.73
CA GLU A 256 -1.53 -3.45 -8.12
C GLU A 256 -1.30 -3.20 -6.62
N TYR A 257 -0.78 -4.19 -5.90
CA TYR A 257 -0.45 -4.06 -4.48
C TYR A 257 0.83 -3.25 -4.26
N VAL A 258 1.91 -3.59 -4.94
CA VAL A 258 3.24 -3.02 -4.71
C VAL A 258 3.31 -1.56 -5.17
N SER A 259 2.66 -1.21 -6.28
CA SER A 259 2.68 0.14 -6.87
C SER A 259 1.96 1.21 -6.04
N ARG A 260 1.36 0.87 -4.91
CA ARG A 260 0.80 1.82 -3.94
C ARG A 260 1.87 2.59 -3.18
N THR A 261 3.06 2.00 -3.01
CA THR A 261 4.20 2.65 -2.36
C THR A 261 4.96 3.56 -3.33
N ARG A 262 5.84 4.38 -2.80
CA ARG A 262 6.71 5.26 -3.61
C ARG A 262 7.44 4.46 -4.70
N PRO A 263 7.67 5.07 -5.90
CA PRO A 263 8.12 4.30 -7.07
C PRO A 263 9.47 3.60 -6.92
N ASP A 264 10.45 4.20 -6.24
CA ASP A 264 11.78 3.63 -6.02
C ASP A 264 11.72 2.38 -5.13
N PHE A 265 10.93 2.41 -4.06
CA PHE A 265 10.67 1.24 -3.22
C PHE A 265 9.89 0.17 -3.97
N ALA A 266 8.82 0.55 -4.68
CA ALA A 266 8.02 -0.37 -5.47
C ALA A 266 8.86 -1.11 -6.53
N ALA A 267 9.76 -0.42 -7.22
CA ALA A 267 10.65 -1.05 -8.21
C ALA A 267 11.58 -2.08 -7.57
N ARG A 268 12.13 -1.79 -6.38
CA ARG A 268 12.97 -2.72 -5.63
C ARG A 268 12.19 -3.95 -5.16
N GLU A 269 10.99 -3.77 -4.62
CA GLU A 269 10.12 -4.85 -4.21
C GLU A 269 9.71 -5.75 -5.39
N LEU A 270 9.34 -5.16 -6.53
CA LEU A 270 9.02 -5.91 -7.75
C LEU A 270 10.21 -6.73 -8.24
N THR A 271 11.42 -6.20 -8.18
CA THR A 271 12.65 -6.92 -8.52
C THR A 271 12.89 -8.10 -7.58
N ALA A 272 12.70 -7.90 -6.27
CA ALA A 272 12.85 -8.97 -5.28
C ALA A 272 11.79 -10.07 -5.46
N ILE A 273 10.54 -9.70 -5.79
CA ILE A 273 9.47 -10.65 -6.08
C ILE A 273 9.74 -11.42 -7.38
N ASP A 274 10.22 -10.76 -8.45
CA ASP A 274 10.55 -11.43 -9.70
C ASP A 274 11.68 -12.47 -9.53
N ALA A 275 12.64 -12.20 -8.65
CA ALA A 275 13.71 -13.16 -8.33
C ALA A 275 13.19 -14.48 -7.71
N VAL A 276 12.00 -14.48 -7.12
CA VAL A 276 11.37 -15.65 -6.49
C VAL A 276 10.06 -16.07 -7.16
N LYS A 277 9.79 -15.59 -8.38
CA LYS A 277 8.50 -15.77 -9.07
C LYS A 277 8.06 -17.23 -9.23
N ASP A 278 9.00 -18.15 -9.38
CA ASP A 278 8.70 -19.57 -9.55
C ASP A 278 8.28 -20.27 -8.23
N SER A 279 8.52 -19.64 -7.09
CA SER A 279 8.09 -20.11 -5.78
C SER A 279 6.76 -19.53 -5.31
N LEU A 280 6.11 -18.69 -6.12
CA LEU A 280 4.84 -18.09 -5.78
C LEU A 280 3.70 -19.11 -5.82
N VAL A 281 2.73 -18.92 -4.93
CA VAL A 281 1.53 -19.73 -4.84
C VAL A 281 0.31 -18.82 -4.84
N PHE A 282 -0.67 -19.11 -5.69
CA PHE A 282 -1.97 -18.44 -5.73
C PHE A 282 -3.06 -19.34 -5.16
N ALA A 283 -3.91 -18.81 -4.30
CA ALA A 283 -5.05 -19.53 -3.75
C ALA A 283 -6.32 -18.69 -3.86
N TRP A 284 -7.45 -19.37 -4.08
CA TRP A 284 -8.79 -18.81 -4.15
C TRP A 284 -9.76 -19.56 -3.25
N ASN A 285 -10.68 -18.85 -2.61
CA ASN A 285 -11.80 -19.40 -1.86
C ASN A 285 -13.07 -18.61 -2.19
N GLY A 286 -14.21 -19.27 -2.21
CA GLY A 286 -15.52 -18.65 -2.44
C GLY A 286 -15.95 -18.63 -3.90
N GLY A 287 -16.92 -17.75 -4.19
CA GLY A 287 -17.57 -17.64 -5.49
C GLY A 287 -16.70 -16.93 -6.55
N LEU A 288 -17.10 -17.10 -7.81
CA LEU A 288 -16.38 -16.54 -8.96
C LEU A 288 -17.12 -15.37 -9.63
N GLU A 289 -18.42 -15.22 -9.33
CA GLU A 289 -19.20 -14.17 -9.99
C GLU A 289 -19.07 -12.84 -9.22
N VAL A 290 -19.28 -11.74 -9.95
CA VAL A 290 -19.23 -10.40 -9.36
C VAL A 290 -20.32 -10.27 -8.29
N GLY A 291 -19.91 -9.84 -7.09
CA GLY A 291 -20.78 -9.71 -5.93
C GLY A 291 -20.85 -10.96 -5.04
N GLU A 292 -20.27 -12.08 -5.48
CA GLU A 292 -20.12 -13.25 -4.61
C GLU A 292 -18.96 -13.05 -3.64
N PRO A 293 -19.12 -13.42 -2.36
CA PRO A 293 -18.03 -13.40 -1.40
C PRO A 293 -16.87 -14.31 -1.84
N HIS A 294 -15.68 -13.80 -1.74
CA HIS A 294 -14.46 -14.54 -2.10
C HIS A 294 -13.26 -14.06 -1.28
N TYR A 295 -12.20 -14.83 -1.33
CA TYR A 295 -10.91 -14.52 -0.74
C TYR A 295 -9.81 -15.09 -1.63
N TYR A 296 -8.76 -14.34 -1.87
CA TYR A 296 -7.57 -14.88 -2.52
C TYR A 296 -6.30 -14.48 -1.78
N SER A 297 -5.24 -15.22 -2.03
CA SER A 297 -3.91 -14.89 -1.55
C SER A 297 -2.86 -15.20 -2.60
N ILE A 298 -1.79 -14.42 -2.57
CA ILE A 298 -0.54 -14.68 -3.30
C ILE A 298 0.55 -14.74 -2.25
N GLN A 299 1.23 -15.87 -2.17
CA GLN A 299 2.27 -16.09 -1.18
C GLN A 299 3.60 -16.38 -1.86
N GLY A 300 4.63 -15.68 -1.41
CA GLY A 300 6.03 -15.93 -1.72
C GLY A 300 6.80 -16.34 -0.46
N PRO A 301 8.12 -16.58 -0.57
CA PRO A 301 8.93 -16.96 0.57
C PRO A 301 8.99 -15.93 1.69
N THR A 302 8.87 -14.62 1.34
CA THR A 302 9.07 -13.49 2.25
C THR A 302 7.90 -12.52 2.30
N PHE A 303 6.81 -12.80 1.58
CA PHE A 303 5.65 -11.90 1.52
C PHE A 303 4.34 -12.66 1.37
N LEU A 304 3.25 -11.99 1.69
CA LEU A 304 1.87 -12.44 1.54
C LEU A 304 0.99 -11.26 1.12
N PHE A 305 0.27 -11.43 0.02
CA PHE A 305 -0.84 -10.57 -0.39
C PHE A 305 -2.16 -11.31 -0.21
#